data_340a5905a4e8fa1cd77a3a9b987b5507
#
_entry.id   340a5905a4e8fa1cd77a3a9b987b5507
#
_cell.length_a   1.000
_cell.length_b   1.000
_cell.length_c   1.000
_cell.angle_alpha   90.00
_cell.angle_beta   90.00
_cell.angle_gamma   90.00
#
_symmetry.space_group_name_H-M   'P 1'
#
loop_
_entity.id
_entity.type
_entity.pdbx_description
1 polymer ?
#
loop_
_entity_poly.entity_id
_entity_poly.type
_entity_poly.pdbx_seq_one_letter_code
_entity_poly.pdbx_strand_id
1 'polypeptide(L)'
;MKKAVGSNPEVQAKLAAFAVADSLRDIAKAGFLPQVDFSASAGPENRTTPTVPSTNYDTSSAKLTVNQILFDGFFTSNEVHRLTAAKRTRYYELLETAENTALEAVKAYADVVRYRELVELATQNYVDHKQSANLVEERVNAGVGRRVDLEQATGRVAQAESNLLTELTNLHDVSARYLRVVGEVPPRNLPALAEPFKLGTMPASAEALMRDGIQNSPTLLAALQNARASQIAIASAKAGYMPRVDLQGYATSGNNNSVAGENRAMGAAVALTYNLFKGGADRANEKMATFNSDQARDLQNKACRDVRQVLSLAYSDVRSLSEKLDYEDRHRLASEKTREAYRQQFEIGQRTLLDLLDTQNEFFQASRSYTIARHDQAAAQARTLAAMGQLINTVGAARADMPGNKESDEQDKTDVNAMCKGVETAVDTVANIKAGLNFGKPEKPTGSYVVLLPDRDNVVGKVIVEGKGGKQVLQDAQQGVKADGGGAAFAVSDEQLKRDFGAVMAALPKAPERFVLYFQRGSDVLTTESTALLSKIIERAAAHPGLDVSVIGHTDTSGSEKANELLGRKRAHFVVQQLITLGLKVEAISEESAGKKMLEVATPDNTREQRNRRVEVILR
;
A
#
# COMPACT_ATOMS: atom_id res chain seq x y z
N MET A 1 -2.63 -24.70 -4.01
CA MET A 1 -3.92 -24.00 -4.14
C MET A 1 -5.10 -24.93 -3.94
N LYS A 2 -5.27 -25.99 -4.75
CA LYS A 2 -6.38 -26.97 -4.57
C LYS A 2 -6.47 -27.51 -3.14
N LYS A 3 -5.34 -27.84 -2.53
CA LYS A 3 -5.29 -28.33 -1.15
C LYS A 3 -5.72 -27.25 -0.16
N ALA A 4 -5.21 -26.02 -0.29
CA ALA A 4 -5.57 -24.92 0.58
C ALA A 4 -7.08 -24.65 0.59
N VAL A 5 -7.70 -24.53 -0.59
CA VAL A 5 -9.15 -24.31 -0.70
C VAL A 5 -9.93 -25.57 -0.31
N GLY A 6 -9.43 -26.78 -0.66
CA GLY A 6 -10.09 -28.05 -0.42
C GLY A 6 -10.15 -28.47 1.05
N SER A 7 -9.14 -28.18 1.84
CA SER A 7 -9.02 -28.60 3.25
C SER A 7 -9.23 -27.48 4.27
N ASN A 8 -9.45 -26.23 3.83
CA ASN A 8 -9.62 -25.10 4.73
C ASN A 8 -10.90 -25.25 5.56
N PRO A 9 -10.82 -25.20 6.91
CA PRO A 9 -11.97 -25.36 7.78
C PRO A 9 -13.06 -24.29 7.58
N GLU A 10 -12.68 -23.07 7.21
CA GLU A 10 -13.63 -21.98 6.97
C GLU A 10 -14.46 -22.22 5.71
N VAL A 11 -13.83 -22.69 4.62
CA VAL A 11 -14.52 -23.10 3.39
C VAL A 11 -15.44 -24.28 3.66
N GLN A 12 -15.01 -25.28 4.48
CA GLN A 12 -15.85 -26.40 4.89
C GLN A 12 -17.06 -25.94 5.70
N ALA A 13 -16.87 -25.01 6.63
CA ALA A 13 -17.98 -24.45 7.42
C ALA A 13 -19.01 -23.73 6.53
N LYS A 14 -18.56 -22.97 5.52
CA LYS A 14 -19.48 -22.32 4.57
C LYS A 14 -20.18 -23.31 3.65
N LEU A 15 -19.51 -24.40 3.25
CA LEU A 15 -20.15 -25.50 2.49
C LEU A 15 -21.24 -26.19 3.32
N ALA A 16 -20.98 -26.45 4.61
CA ALA A 16 -21.98 -26.98 5.52
C ALA A 16 -23.16 -26.01 5.71
N ALA A 17 -22.89 -24.70 5.84
CA ALA A 17 -23.93 -23.67 5.92
C ALA A 17 -24.81 -23.61 4.66
N PHE A 18 -24.24 -23.81 3.48
CA PHE A 18 -24.97 -23.93 2.25
C PHE A 18 -25.88 -25.17 2.27
N ALA A 19 -25.40 -26.35 2.70
CA ALA A 19 -26.17 -27.57 2.81
C ALA A 19 -27.33 -27.44 3.83
N VAL A 20 -27.10 -26.73 4.93
CA VAL A 20 -28.16 -26.37 5.90
C VAL A 20 -29.23 -25.52 5.24
N ALA A 21 -28.85 -24.50 4.46
CA ALA A 21 -29.83 -23.65 3.78
C ALA A 21 -30.65 -24.42 2.70
N ASP A 22 -30.02 -25.39 2.04
CA ASP A 22 -30.70 -26.29 1.10
C ASP A 22 -31.73 -27.16 1.82
N SER A 23 -31.36 -27.76 2.95
CA SER A 23 -32.25 -28.57 3.79
C SER A 23 -33.42 -27.72 4.34
N LEU A 24 -33.18 -26.47 4.74
CA LEU A 24 -34.24 -25.56 5.18
C LEU A 24 -35.27 -25.28 4.07
N ARG A 25 -34.80 -25.10 2.84
CA ARG A 25 -35.68 -24.95 1.67
C ARG A 25 -36.54 -26.22 1.46
N ASP A 26 -35.96 -27.40 1.59
CA ASP A 26 -36.67 -28.64 1.42
C ASP A 26 -37.69 -28.91 2.55
N ILE A 27 -37.35 -28.49 3.80
CA ILE A 27 -38.32 -28.45 4.91
C ILE A 27 -39.50 -27.54 4.56
N ALA A 28 -39.26 -26.36 4.01
CA ALA A 28 -40.37 -25.50 3.58
C ALA A 28 -41.22 -26.11 2.45
N LYS A 29 -40.59 -26.80 1.47
CA LYS A 29 -41.30 -27.53 0.42
C LYS A 29 -42.17 -28.64 0.97
N ALA A 30 -41.79 -29.27 2.08
CA ALA A 30 -42.61 -30.29 2.73
C ALA A 30 -43.99 -29.75 3.18
N GLY A 31 -44.12 -28.43 3.35
CA GLY A 31 -45.44 -27.80 3.61
C GLY A 31 -46.45 -27.95 2.48
N PHE A 32 -46.02 -28.30 1.24
CA PHE A 32 -46.90 -28.65 0.13
C PHE A 32 -47.39 -30.10 0.17
N LEU A 33 -46.82 -30.95 1.01
CA LEU A 33 -47.13 -32.37 1.11
C LEU A 33 -48.03 -32.64 2.31
N PRO A 34 -48.83 -33.73 2.26
CA PRO A 34 -49.63 -34.12 3.42
C PRO A 34 -48.72 -34.54 4.59
N GLN A 35 -49.08 -34.07 5.78
CA GLN A 35 -48.49 -34.53 7.03
C GLN A 35 -49.32 -35.68 7.56
N VAL A 36 -48.70 -36.82 7.85
CA VAL A 36 -49.33 -38.00 8.40
C VAL A 36 -48.76 -38.29 9.77
N ASP A 37 -49.59 -38.17 10.79
CA ASP A 37 -49.19 -38.41 12.17
C ASP A 37 -49.95 -39.62 12.75
N PHE A 38 -49.20 -40.49 13.44
CA PHE A 38 -49.75 -41.56 14.23
C PHE A 38 -49.47 -41.31 15.71
N SER A 39 -50.50 -41.35 16.52
CA SER A 39 -50.37 -41.24 17.96
C SER A 39 -51.12 -42.40 18.66
N ALA A 40 -50.50 -42.97 19.68
CA ALA A 40 -51.13 -44.00 20.51
C ALA A 40 -50.87 -43.66 21.97
N SER A 41 -51.88 -43.88 22.80
CA SER A 41 -51.79 -43.72 24.25
C SER A 41 -52.50 -44.84 24.95
N ALA A 42 -51.98 -45.24 26.10
CA ALA A 42 -52.64 -46.19 27.02
C ALA A 42 -52.29 -45.80 28.45
N GLY A 43 -53.26 -45.88 29.34
CA GLY A 43 -53.04 -45.57 30.75
C GLY A 43 -54.31 -45.60 31.59
N PRO A 44 -54.17 -45.61 32.89
CA PRO A 44 -55.31 -45.51 33.81
C PRO A 44 -55.91 -44.10 33.76
N GLU A 45 -57.22 -44.00 33.71
CA GLU A 45 -57.97 -42.75 33.83
C GLU A 45 -58.99 -42.86 34.95
N ASN A 46 -59.01 -41.85 35.83
CA ASN A 46 -60.08 -41.65 36.78
C ASN A 46 -61.06 -40.62 36.22
N ARG A 47 -62.28 -41.01 36.01
CA ARG A 47 -63.31 -40.11 35.48
C ARG A 47 -64.45 -39.94 36.46
N THR A 48 -64.78 -38.75 36.74
CA THR A 48 -65.92 -38.33 37.54
C THR A 48 -66.83 -37.45 36.70
N THR A 49 -68.07 -37.78 36.57
CA THR A 49 -69.07 -36.95 35.89
C THR A 49 -70.26 -36.72 36.82
N PRO A 50 -71.10 -35.67 36.65
CA PRO A 50 -72.23 -35.38 37.51
C PRO A 50 -73.22 -36.52 37.67
N THR A 51 -73.25 -37.42 36.70
CA THR A 51 -74.22 -38.51 36.66
C THR A 51 -73.62 -39.90 36.92
N VAL A 52 -72.30 -40.04 36.98
CA VAL A 52 -71.61 -41.31 37.20
C VAL A 52 -70.56 -41.10 38.32
N PRO A 53 -70.58 -41.98 39.38
CA PRO A 53 -69.54 -41.94 40.43
C PRO A 53 -68.16 -42.10 39.82
N SER A 54 -67.10 -41.60 40.56
CA SER A 54 -65.70 -41.75 40.18
C SER A 54 -65.39 -43.22 39.86
N THR A 55 -65.00 -43.52 38.63
CA THR A 55 -64.60 -44.84 38.15
C THR A 55 -63.17 -44.80 37.60
N ASN A 56 -62.36 -45.79 37.98
CA ASN A 56 -61.02 -46.02 37.42
C ASN A 56 -61.14 -47.03 36.31
N TYR A 57 -60.55 -46.74 35.16
CA TYR A 57 -60.50 -47.65 34.02
C TYR A 57 -59.24 -47.43 33.21
N ASP A 58 -58.86 -48.44 32.44
CA ASP A 58 -57.75 -48.31 31.52
C ASP A 58 -58.29 -47.79 30.19
N THR A 59 -57.64 -46.74 29.69
CA THR A 59 -57.92 -46.20 28.38
C THR A 59 -56.83 -46.59 27.40
N SER A 60 -57.19 -46.85 26.18
CA SER A 60 -56.24 -46.96 25.08
C SER A 60 -56.80 -46.25 23.85
N SER A 61 -55.96 -45.53 23.17
CA SER A 61 -56.35 -44.90 21.91
C SER A 61 -55.19 -44.96 20.88
N ALA A 62 -55.57 -45.19 19.63
CA ALA A 62 -54.69 -45.02 18.48
C ALA A 62 -55.38 -44.06 17.51
N LYS A 63 -54.62 -43.06 17.07
CA LYS A 63 -55.11 -42.04 16.14
C LYS A 63 -54.14 -41.87 14.98
N LEU A 64 -54.64 -41.99 13.77
CA LEU A 64 -53.99 -41.64 12.53
C LEU A 64 -54.62 -40.33 12.03
N THR A 65 -53.82 -39.32 11.77
CA THR A 65 -54.28 -38.07 11.17
C THR A 65 -53.50 -37.75 9.90
N VAL A 66 -54.20 -37.25 8.92
CA VAL A 66 -53.63 -36.72 7.68
C VAL A 66 -54.04 -35.25 7.58
N ASN A 67 -53.10 -34.36 7.49
CA ASN A 67 -53.33 -32.93 7.34
C ASN A 67 -52.65 -32.42 6.06
N GLN A 68 -53.42 -31.86 5.11
CA GLN A 68 -52.91 -31.26 3.88
C GLN A 68 -53.32 -29.80 3.80
N ILE A 69 -52.34 -28.91 3.72
CA ILE A 69 -52.58 -27.50 3.48
C ILE A 69 -53.08 -27.34 2.03
N LEU A 70 -54.29 -26.81 1.84
CA LEU A 70 -54.85 -26.46 0.54
C LEU A 70 -54.58 -25.00 0.19
N PHE A 71 -54.64 -24.13 1.20
CA PHE A 71 -54.35 -22.70 1.07
C PHE A 71 -53.93 -22.12 2.41
N ASP A 72 -52.83 -21.33 2.40
CA ASP A 72 -52.28 -20.67 3.60
C ASP A 72 -51.92 -19.19 3.35
N GLY A 73 -52.64 -18.54 2.43
CA GLY A 73 -52.35 -17.18 2.02
C GLY A 73 -51.03 -17.04 1.26
N PHE A 74 -50.59 -18.10 0.59
CA PHE A 74 -49.29 -18.20 -0.10
C PHE A 74 -48.08 -18.21 0.83
N PHE A 75 -48.20 -18.43 2.14
CA PHE A 75 -47.11 -18.47 3.10
C PHE A 75 -46.06 -19.51 2.68
N THR A 76 -46.48 -20.79 2.48
CA THR A 76 -45.56 -21.88 2.09
C THR A 76 -44.83 -21.55 0.80
N SER A 77 -45.51 -21.02 -0.21
CA SER A 77 -44.91 -20.64 -1.49
C SER A 77 -43.87 -19.52 -1.31
N ASN A 78 -44.24 -18.46 -0.62
CA ASN A 78 -43.31 -17.33 -0.36
C ASN A 78 -42.11 -17.77 0.49
N GLU A 79 -42.33 -18.68 1.47
CA GLU A 79 -41.24 -19.18 2.32
C GLU A 79 -40.24 -20.04 1.51
N VAL A 80 -40.73 -20.87 0.58
CA VAL A 80 -39.83 -21.59 -0.34
C VAL A 80 -39.02 -20.64 -1.22
N HIS A 81 -39.65 -19.60 -1.76
CA HIS A 81 -38.93 -18.57 -2.54
C HIS A 81 -37.92 -17.81 -1.70
N ARG A 82 -38.30 -17.42 -0.47
CA ARG A 82 -37.42 -16.73 0.47
C ARG A 82 -36.18 -17.57 0.81
N LEU A 83 -36.40 -18.86 1.15
CA LEU A 83 -35.32 -19.79 1.48
C LEU A 83 -34.47 -20.17 0.25
N THR A 84 -35.04 -20.16 -0.96
CA THR A 84 -34.26 -20.28 -2.19
C THR A 84 -33.29 -19.11 -2.36
N ALA A 85 -33.75 -17.88 -2.14
CA ALA A 85 -32.87 -16.71 -2.17
C ALA A 85 -31.82 -16.75 -1.03
N ALA A 86 -32.21 -17.17 0.17
CA ALA A 86 -31.29 -17.35 1.30
C ALA A 86 -30.22 -18.42 1.02
N LYS A 87 -30.58 -19.55 0.37
CA LYS A 87 -29.64 -20.57 -0.11
C LYS A 87 -28.61 -19.95 -1.09
N ARG A 88 -29.08 -19.14 -2.05
CA ARG A 88 -28.20 -18.43 -3.00
C ARG A 88 -27.27 -17.45 -2.27
N THR A 89 -27.74 -16.79 -1.22
CA THR A 89 -26.87 -15.96 -0.36
C THR A 89 -25.71 -16.81 0.22
N ARG A 90 -26.01 -17.99 0.78
CA ARG A 90 -24.98 -18.90 1.32
C ARG A 90 -24.02 -19.43 0.26
N TYR A 91 -24.51 -19.65 -0.96
CA TYR A 91 -23.68 -20.03 -2.10
C TYR A 91 -22.64 -18.95 -2.42
N TYR A 92 -23.06 -17.69 -2.53
CA TYR A 92 -22.13 -16.60 -2.83
C TYR A 92 -21.20 -16.30 -1.66
N GLU A 93 -21.62 -16.45 -0.40
CA GLU A 93 -20.72 -16.40 0.76
C GLU A 93 -19.67 -17.52 0.73
N LEU A 94 -20.02 -18.72 0.28
CA LEU A 94 -19.07 -19.81 0.08
C LEU A 94 -18.04 -19.45 -1.00
N LEU A 95 -18.47 -18.88 -2.13
CA LEU A 95 -17.57 -18.43 -3.20
C LEU A 95 -16.64 -17.34 -2.70
N GLU A 96 -17.15 -16.34 -1.98
CA GLU A 96 -16.33 -15.27 -1.39
C GLU A 96 -15.25 -15.83 -0.45
N THR A 97 -15.63 -16.74 0.44
CA THR A 97 -14.69 -17.38 1.37
C THR A 97 -13.63 -18.20 0.63
N ALA A 98 -14.04 -18.92 -0.42
CA ALA A 98 -13.12 -19.70 -1.23
C ALA A 98 -12.14 -18.80 -2.03
N GLU A 99 -12.61 -17.69 -2.61
CA GLU A 99 -11.77 -16.69 -3.29
C GLU A 99 -10.75 -16.05 -2.31
N ASN A 100 -11.21 -15.67 -1.11
CA ASN A 100 -10.35 -15.13 -0.06
C ASN A 100 -9.31 -16.16 0.41
N THR A 101 -9.69 -17.42 0.58
CA THR A 101 -8.78 -18.51 0.94
C THR A 101 -7.75 -18.74 -0.17
N ALA A 102 -8.16 -18.72 -1.43
CA ALA A 102 -7.26 -18.83 -2.57
C ALA A 102 -6.27 -17.66 -2.60
N LEU A 103 -6.73 -16.44 -2.36
CA LEU A 103 -5.88 -15.24 -2.28
C LEU A 103 -4.87 -15.34 -1.12
N GLU A 104 -5.31 -15.75 0.05
CA GLU A 104 -4.41 -16.00 1.20
C GLU A 104 -3.34 -17.05 0.86
N ALA A 105 -3.72 -18.12 0.16
CA ALA A 105 -2.78 -19.16 -0.24
C ALA A 105 -1.79 -18.67 -1.32
N VAL A 106 -2.24 -17.84 -2.27
CA VAL A 106 -1.35 -17.19 -3.26
C VAL A 106 -0.35 -16.27 -2.56
N LYS A 107 -0.82 -15.43 -1.63
CA LYS A 107 0.06 -14.57 -0.85
C LYS A 107 1.07 -15.35 -0.01
N ALA A 108 0.62 -16.40 0.69
CA ALA A 108 1.51 -17.24 1.49
C ALA A 108 2.59 -17.91 0.61
N TYR A 109 2.23 -18.38 -0.57
CA TYR A 109 3.16 -18.90 -1.56
C TYR A 109 4.17 -17.84 -2.02
N ALA A 110 3.65 -16.67 -2.42
CA ALA A 110 4.45 -15.54 -2.88
C ALA A 110 5.47 -15.10 -1.83
N ASP A 111 5.03 -15.01 -0.58
CA ASP A 111 5.87 -14.60 0.53
C ASP A 111 7.01 -15.60 0.78
N VAL A 112 6.77 -16.91 0.72
CA VAL A 112 7.84 -17.91 0.88
C VAL A 112 8.88 -17.81 -0.23
N VAL A 113 8.45 -17.66 -1.49
CA VAL A 113 9.38 -17.50 -2.62
C VAL A 113 10.15 -16.20 -2.49
N ARG A 114 9.50 -15.09 -2.17
CA ARG A 114 10.12 -13.79 -1.94
C ARG A 114 11.21 -13.84 -0.89
N TYR A 115 10.91 -14.39 0.28
CA TYR A 115 11.87 -14.41 1.38
C TYR A 115 13.01 -15.42 1.16
N ARG A 116 12.82 -16.47 0.37
CA ARG A 116 13.93 -17.31 -0.07
C ARG A 116 14.90 -16.54 -0.96
N GLU A 117 14.41 -15.77 -1.91
CA GLU A 117 15.24 -14.90 -2.75
C GLU A 117 15.93 -13.80 -1.93
N LEU A 118 15.24 -13.19 -0.96
CA LEU A 118 15.83 -12.19 -0.08
C LEU A 118 16.92 -12.76 0.82
N VAL A 119 16.76 -13.98 1.32
CA VAL A 119 17.83 -14.70 2.07
C VAL A 119 19.04 -14.96 1.17
N GLU A 120 18.83 -15.36 -0.09
CA GLU A 120 19.92 -15.55 -1.04
C GLU A 120 20.68 -14.24 -1.30
N LEU A 121 19.95 -13.14 -1.54
CA LEU A 121 20.54 -11.80 -1.70
C LEU A 121 21.29 -11.34 -0.45
N ALA A 122 20.74 -11.54 0.73
CA ALA A 122 21.39 -11.18 1.99
C ALA A 122 22.63 -12.03 2.27
N THR A 123 22.60 -13.32 1.90
CA THR A 123 23.75 -14.22 1.99
C THR A 123 24.87 -13.75 1.07
N GLN A 124 24.56 -13.40 -0.18
CA GLN A 124 25.55 -12.87 -1.10
C GLN A 124 26.15 -11.56 -0.60
N ASN A 125 25.31 -10.65 -0.11
CA ASN A 125 25.77 -9.39 0.49
C ASN A 125 26.71 -9.61 1.68
N TYR A 126 26.40 -10.56 2.56
CA TYR A 126 27.28 -10.94 3.66
C TYR A 126 28.64 -11.47 3.15
N VAL A 127 28.62 -12.36 2.15
CA VAL A 127 29.84 -12.92 1.55
C VAL A 127 30.69 -11.82 0.92
N ASP A 128 30.10 -10.90 0.17
CA ASP A 128 30.80 -9.78 -0.49
C ASP A 128 31.48 -8.86 0.54
N HIS A 129 30.77 -8.49 1.62
CA HIS A 129 31.35 -7.69 2.71
C HIS A 129 32.44 -8.44 3.47
N LYS A 130 32.28 -9.75 3.71
CA LYS A 130 33.27 -10.57 4.36
C LYS A 130 34.57 -10.68 3.56
N GLN A 131 34.44 -10.86 2.24
CA GLN A 131 35.61 -10.88 1.33
C GLN A 131 36.32 -9.52 1.34
N SER A 132 35.57 -8.41 1.30
CA SER A 132 36.16 -7.07 1.37
C SER A 132 36.88 -6.84 2.69
N ALA A 133 36.32 -7.27 3.82
CA ALA A 133 36.93 -7.15 5.13
C ALA A 133 38.22 -7.96 5.24
N ASN A 134 38.23 -9.23 4.75
CA ASN A 134 39.43 -10.07 4.74
C ASN A 134 40.57 -9.44 3.92
N LEU A 135 40.25 -8.85 2.74
CA LEU A 135 41.25 -8.17 1.91
C LEU A 135 41.84 -6.94 2.63
N VAL A 136 41.00 -6.18 3.34
CA VAL A 136 41.47 -5.02 4.13
C VAL A 136 42.34 -5.49 5.31
N GLU A 137 41.95 -6.55 5.99
CA GLU A 137 42.73 -7.16 7.10
C GLU A 137 44.12 -7.58 6.63
N GLU A 138 44.23 -8.28 5.48
CA GLU A 138 45.50 -8.66 4.87
C GLU A 138 46.37 -7.42 4.57
N ARG A 139 45.81 -6.36 4.03
CA ARG A 139 46.55 -5.09 3.76
C ARG A 139 47.04 -4.42 5.05
N VAL A 140 46.21 -4.41 6.11
CA VAL A 140 46.62 -3.86 7.42
C VAL A 140 47.72 -4.68 8.05
N ASN A 141 47.63 -6.03 8.02
CA ASN A 141 48.64 -6.94 8.53
C ASN A 141 49.97 -6.84 7.76
N ALA A 142 49.90 -6.53 6.46
CA ALA A 142 51.07 -6.26 5.62
C ALA A 142 51.65 -4.83 5.84
N GLY A 143 51.04 -3.97 6.68
CA GLY A 143 51.48 -2.61 6.97
C GLY A 143 51.16 -1.59 5.87
N VAL A 144 50.39 -1.94 4.86
CA VAL A 144 49.98 -1.05 3.74
C VAL A 144 48.55 -0.57 3.83
N GLY A 145 47.75 -1.05 4.80
CA GLY A 145 46.38 -0.65 5.06
C GLY A 145 46.24 0.18 6.33
N ARG A 146 45.15 0.94 6.43
CA ARG A 146 44.81 1.73 7.62
C ARG A 146 43.89 0.92 8.54
N ARG A 147 44.14 0.98 9.87
CA ARG A 147 43.33 0.28 10.86
C ARG A 147 41.87 0.76 10.88
N VAL A 148 41.63 2.03 10.61
CA VAL A 148 40.28 2.63 10.52
C VAL A 148 39.47 1.97 9.41
N ASP A 149 40.09 1.63 8.28
CA ASP A 149 39.43 0.95 7.16
C ASP A 149 38.99 -0.48 7.57
N LEU A 150 39.79 -1.17 8.39
CA LEU A 150 39.44 -2.48 8.93
C LEU A 150 38.24 -2.41 9.89
N GLU A 151 38.23 -1.44 10.80
CA GLU A 151 37.09 -1.24 11.72
C GLU A 151 35.79 -0.94 10.94
N GLN A 152 35.88 -0.13 9.88
CA GLN A 152 34.74 0.19 9.01
C GLN A 152 34.25 -1.05 8.26
N ALA A 153 35.15 -1.84 7.67
CA ALA A 153 34.79 -3.09 6.99
C ALA A 153 34.12 -4.08 7.95
N THR A 154 34.68 -4.23 9.17
CA THR A 154 34.12 -5.08 10.22
C THR A 154 32.70 -4.65 10.61
N GLY A 155 32.48 -3.34 10.77
CA GLY A 155 31.13 -2.80 11.03
C GLY A 155 30.13 -3.13 9.92
N ARG A 156 30.55 -3.06 8.64
CA ARG A 156 29.70 -3.44 7.49
C ARG A 156 29.42 -4.96 7.44
N VAL A 157 30.36 -5.82 7.81
CA VAL A 157 30.11 -7.26 7.95
C VAL A 157 29.05 -7.53 9.02
N ALA A 158 29.16 -6.92 10.19
CA ALA A 158 28.17 -7.06 11.26
C ALA A 158 26.76 -6.58 10.82
N GLN A 159 26.69 -5.48 10.05
CA GLN A 159 25.43 -5.02 9.46
C GLN A 159 24.85 -6.02 8.47
N ALA A 160 25.67 -6.59 7.58
CA ALA A 160 25.24 -7.60 6.61
C ALA A 160 24.77 -8.88 7.28
N GLU A 161 25.42 -9.31 8.37
CA GLU A 161 25.02 -10.45 9.19
C GLU A 161 23.67 -10.22 9.87
N SER A 162 23.45 -9.02 10.42
CA SER A 162 22.16 -8.62 10.99
C SER A 162 21.04 -8.61 9.94
N ASN A 163 21.31 -8.13 8.72
CA ASN A 163 20.36 -8.16 7.62
C ASN A 163 20.02 -9.63 7.24
N LEU A 164 21.01 -10.50 7.15
CA LEU A 164 20.80 -11.92 6.86
C LEU A 164 19.94 -12.59 7.93
N LEU A 165 20.23 -12.35 9.22
CA LEU A 165 19.42 -12.88 10.32
C LEU A 165 17.97 -12.42 10.25
N THR A 166 17.75 -11.15 9.88
CA THR A 166 16.40 -10.59 9.69
C THR A 166 15.64 -11.32 8.59
N GLU A 167 16.25 -11.54 7.42
CA GLU A 167 15.58 -12.23 6.32
C GLU A 167 15.35 -13.73 6.63
N LEU A 168 16.24 -14.39 7.39
CA LEU A 168 16.03 -15.75 7.88
C LEU A 168 14.83 -15.83 8.85
N THR A 169 14.69 -14.88 9.76
CA THR A 169 13.55 -14.80 10.68
C THR A 169 12.25 -14.59 9.89
N ASN A 170 12.25 -13.65 8.95
CA ASN A 170 11.11 -13.41 8.08
C ASN A 170 10.70 -14.66 7.28
N LEU A 171 11.69 -15.42 6.76
CA LEU A 171 11.43 -16.68 6.06
C LEU A 171 10.78 -17.73 6.98
N HIS A 172 11.22 -17.80 8.24
CA HIS A 172 10.58 -18.67 9.24
C HIS A 172 9.09 -18.29 9.43
N ASP A 173 8.80 -17.01 9.64
CA ASP A 173 7.45 -16.51 9.91
C ASP A 173 6.49 -16.76 8.72
N VAL A 174 6.95 -16.47 7.49
CA VAL A 174 6.12 -16.74 6.30
C VAL A 174 5.96 -18.24 6.04
N SER A 175 6.94 -19.08 6.40
CA SER A 175 6.83 -20.53 6.30
C SER A 175 5.81 -21.09 7.29
N ALA A 176 5.74 -20.55 8.51
CA ALA A 176 4.71 -20.88 9.50
C ALA A 176 3.31 -20.44 9.02
N ARG A 177 3.20 -19.24 8.41
CA ARG A 177 1.96 -18.77 7.79
C ARG A 177 1.53 -19.67 6.62
N TYR A 178 2.48 -20.09 5.77
CA TYR A 178 2.20 -21.03 4.68
C TYR A 178 1.64 -22.36 5.23
N LEU A 179 2.26 -22.92 6.26
CA LEU A 179 1.78 -24.14 6.93
C LEU A 179 0.35 -23.96 7.44
N ARG A 180 0.02 -22.83 8.07
CA ARG A 180 -1.35 -22.54 8.55
C ARG A 180 -2.36 -22.47 7.42
N VAL A 181 -2.02 -21.81 6.30
CA VAL A 181 -2.95 -21.53 5.20
C VAL A 181 -3.11 -22.75 4.28
N VAL A 182 -2.01 -23.44 3.97
CA VAL A 182 -2.00 -24.54 2.99
C VAL A 182 -2.15 -25.92 3.65
N GLY A 183 -1.82 -26.03 4.96
CA GLY A 183 -1.89 -27.25 5.73
C GLY A 183 -0.68 -28.19 5.54
N GLU A 184 0.43 -27.68 4.98
CA GLU A 184 1.69 -28.43 4.81
C GLU A 184 2.90 -27.50 4.82
N VAL A 185 4.05 -28.03 5.15
CA VAL A 185 5.34 -27.30 5.11
C VAL A 185 5.66 -26.93 3.66
N PRO A 186 6.14 -25.70 3.39
CA PRO A 186 6.49 -25.30 2.03
C PRO A 186 7.59 -26.21 1.45
N PRO A 187 7.39 -26.81 0.26
CA PRO A 187 8.39 -27.65 -0.40
C PRO A 187 9.71 -26.90 -0.61
N ARG A 188 10.83 -27.64 -0.62
CA ARG A 188 12.15 -27.01 -0.86
C ARG A 188 12.23 -26.33 -2.22
N ASN A 189 11.69 -26.95 -3.26
CA ASN A 189 11.65 -26.41 -4.61
C ASN A 189 10.24 -25.87 -4.91
N LEU A 190 10.03 -24.59 -4.65
CA LEU A 190 8.86 -23.87 -5.13
C LEU A 190 9.25 -23.13 -6.42
N PRO A 191 8.52 -23.33 -7.52
CA PRO A 191 8.73 -22.55 -8.74
C PRO A 191 8.56 -21.06 -8.51
N ALA A 192 9.24 -20.23 -9.31
CA ALA A 192 9.03 -18.79 -9.28
C ALA A 192 7.56 -18.43 -9.61
N LEU A 193 7.05 -17.35 -9.03
CA LEU A 193 5.62 -16.96 -9.09
C LEU A 193 5.07 -16.79 -10.50
N ALA A 194 5.90 -16.38 -11.45
CA ALA A 194 5.46 -16.07 -12.81
C ALA A 194 4.95 -17.29 -13.58
N GLU A 195 5.40 -18.51 -13.24
CA GLU A 195 5.05 -19.71 -13.99
C GLU A 195 3.79 -20.45 -13.50
N PRO A 196 3.58 -20.66 -12.19
CA PRO A 196 2.39 -21.40 -11.73
C PRO A 196 1.11 -20.56 -11.71
N PHE A 197 1.24 -19.25 -11.60
CA PHE A 197 0.12 -18.31 -11.64
C PHE A 197 0.16 -17.55 -12.97
N LYS A 198 -0.23 -18.19 -14.05
CA LYS A 198 -0.64 -17.49 -15.28
C LYS A 198 -1.88 -16.66 -14.95
N LEU A 199 -1.65 -15.66 -14.09
CA LEU A 199 -2.65 -14.65 -13.73
C LEU A 199 -3.01 -13.98 -15.05
N GLY A 200 -4.13 -14.37 -15.61
CA GLY A 200 -4.56 -14.03 -16.96
C GLY A 200 -4.46 -12.54 -17.28
N THR A 201 -4.66 -12.19 -18.51
CA THR A 201 -4.66 -10.81 -18.95
C THR A 201 -5.65 -10.00 -18.12
N MET A 202 -5.14 -9.03 -17.34
CA MET A 202 -5.98 -8.05 -16.66
C MET A 202 -6.84 -7.30 -17.67
N PRO A 203 -8.08 -6.92 -17.32
CA PRO A 203 -8.89 -6.08 -18.19
C PRO A 203 -8.13 -4.84 -18.63
N ALA A 204 -8.23 -4.50 -19.92
CA ALA A 204 -7.43 -3.44 -20.53
C ALA A 204 -7.79 -2.03 -20.01
N SER A 205 -9.00 -1.83 -19.46
CA SER A 205 -9.44 -0.55 -18.91
C SER A 205 -10.07 -0.69 -17.54
N ALA A 206 -10.06 0.41 -16.77
CA ALA A 206 -10.72 0.49 -15.47
C ALA A 206 -12.23 0.23 -15.57
N GLU A 207 -12.86 0.70 -16.67
CA GLU A 207 -14.29 0.51 -16.89
C GLU A 207 -14.63 -0.96 -17.15
N ALA A 208 -13.82 -1.67 -17.94
CA ALA A 208 -14.00 -3.09 -18.18
C ALA A 208 -13.84 -3.89 -16.87
N LEU A 209 -12.80 -3.60 -16.11
CA LEU A 209 -12.56 -4.23 -14.80
C LEU A 209 -13.72 -3.96 -13.84
N MET A 210 -14.19 -2.72 -13.78
CA MET A 210 -15.30 -2.32 -12.91
C MET A 210 -16.59 -3.03 -13.29
N ARG A 211 -16.93 -3.05 -14.58
CA ARG A 211 -18.13 -3.72 -15.10
C ARG A 211 -18.11 -5.22 -14.79
N ASP A 212 -17.01 -5.88 -15.14
CA ASP A 212 -16.90 -7.33 -14.99
C ASP A 212 -16.78 -7.72 -13.50
N GLY A 213 -16.07 -6.92 -12.70
CA GLY A 213 -15.93 -7.13 -11.28
C GLY A 213 -17.25 -6.94 -10.51
N ILE A 214 -18.05 -5.92 -10.82
CA ILE A 214 -19.37 -5.71 -10.22
C ILE A 214 -20.31 -6.87 -10.59
N GLN A 215 -20.30 -7.30 -11.85
CA GLN A 215 -21.20 -8.36 -12.32
C GLN A 215 -20.91 -9.71 -11.66
N ASN A 216 -19.66 -10.00 -11.33
CA ASN A 216 -19.21 -11.30 -10.83
C ASN A 216 -18.82 -11.31 -9.35
N SER A 217 -18.88 -10.17 -8.65
CA SER A 217 -18.46 -10.08 -7.24
C SER A 217 -19.33 -10.97 -6.33
N PRO A 218 -18.77 -12.00 -5.68
CA PRO A 218 -19.55 -12.86 -4.78
C PRO A 218 -20.16 -12.09 -3.60
N THR A 219 -19.41 -11.12 -3.04
CA THR A 219 -19.87 -10.25 -1.94
C THR A 219 -21.14 -9.48 -2.32
N LEU A 220 -21.15 -8.87 -3.51
CA LEU A 220 -22.28 -8.10 -3.98
C LEU A 220 -23.47 -9.00 -4.32
N LEU A 221 -23.22 -10.15 -4.96
CA LEU A 221 -24.26 -11.14 -5.30
C LEU A 221 -24.88 -11.73 -4.04
N ALA A 222 -24.11 -11.98 -2.98
CA ALA A 222 -24.63 -12.40 -1.67
C ALA A 222 -25.58 -11.34 -1.07
N ALA A 223 -25.14 -10.07 -1.07
CA ALA A 223 -25.96 -8.98 -0.55
C ALA A 223 -27.26 -8.78 -1.35
N LEU A 224 -27.21 -8.92 -2.68
CA LEU A 224 -28.38 -8.87 -3.56
C LEU A 224 -29.40 -9.97 -3.24
N GLN A 225 -28.93 -11.21 -3.09
CA GLN A 225 -29.82 -12.34 -2.77
C GLN A 225 -30.39 -12.22 -1.36
N ASN A 226 -29.65 -11.68 -0.41
CA ASN A 226 -30.14 -11.38 0.94
C ASN A 226 -31.24 -10.30 0.94
N ALA A 227 -31.04 -9.21 0.17
CA ALA A 227 -32.06 -8.18 0.01
C ALA A 227 -33.34 -8.74 -0.63
N ARG A 228 -33.19 -9.63 -1.63
CA ARG A 228 -34.32 -10.33 -2.25
C ARG A 228 -35.03 -11.24 -1.26
N ALA A 229 -34.31 -12.04 -0.47
CA ALA A 229 -34.92 -12.89 0.57
C ALA A 229 -35.72 -12.05 1.56
N SER A 230 -35.17 -10.91 2.01
CA SER A 230 -35.85 -10.00 2.93
C SER A 230 -37.08 -9.33 2.31
N GLN A 231 -37.06 -9.03 1.02
CA GLN A 231 -38.23 -8.49 0.30
C GLN A 231 -39.35 -9.51 0.21
N ILE A 232 -39.02 -10.80 -0.10
CA ILE A 232 -40.00 -11.89 -0.14
C ILE A 232 -40.62 -12.14 1.25
N ALA A 233 -39.85 -11.94 2.33
CA ALA A 233 -40.32 -12.07 3.71
C ALA A 233 -41.52 -11.14 4.02
N ILE A 234 -41.65 -10.00 3.34
CA ILE A 234 -42.81 -9.12 3.47
C ILE A 234 -44.08 -9.84 2.96
N ALA A 235 -43.98 -10.54 1.83
CA ALA A 235 -45.11 -11.30 1.30
C ALA A 235 -45.48 -12.47 2.21
N SER A 236 -44.48 -13.17 2.81
CA SER A 236 -44.71 -14.20 3.83
C SER A 236 -45.42 -13.63 5.08
N ALA A 237 -45.04 -12.46 5.55
CA ALA A 237 -45.68 -11.80 6.69
C ALA A 237 -47.14 -11.39 6.38
N LYS A 238 -47.43 -10.97 5.15
CA LYS A 238 -48.79 -10.63 4.69
C LYS A 238 -49.74 -11.84 4.62
N ALA A 239 -49.19 -13.06 4.50
CA ALA A 239 -50.00 -14.26 4.55
C ALA A 239 -50.80 -14.42 5.86
N GLY A 240 -50.31 -13.80 6.98
CA GLY A 240 -51.03 -13.77 8.26
C GLY A 240 -52.40 -13.09 8.24
N TYR A 241 -52.66 -12.24 7.22
CA TYR A 241 -53.98 -11.61 7.01
C TYR A 241 -54.95 -12.46 6.20
N MET A 242 -54.49 -13.59 5.66
CA MET A 242 -55.30 -14.46 4.80
C MET A 242 -55.89 -15.63 5.60
N PRO A 243 -57.02 -16.15 5.18
CA PRO A 243 -57.55 -17.42 5.72
C PRO A 243 -56.62 -18.57 5.37
N ARG A 244 -56.65 -19.61 6.20
CA ARG A 244 -56.03 -20.90 5.94
C ARG A 244 -57.08 -21.95 5.71
N VAL A 245 -56.87 -22.81 4.72
CA VAL A 245 -57.72 -23.93 4.37
C VAL A 245 -56.90 -25.21 4.41
N ASP A 246 -57.32 -26.14 5.25
CA ASP A 246 -56.69 -27.45 5.43
C ASP A 246 -57.68 -28.58 5.11
N LEU A 247 -57.23 -29.59 4.40
CA LEU A 247 -57.92 -30.89 4.31
C LEU A 247 -57.42 -31.79 5.44
N GLN A 248 -58.31 -32.18 6.30
CA GLN A 248 -58.02 -33.00 7.46
C GLN A 248 -58.74 -34.36 7.35
N GLY A 249 -57.99 -35.44 7.50
CA GLY A 249 -58.52 -36.78 7.60
C GLY A 249 -58.09 -37.40 8.93
N TYR A 250 -58.93 -38.18 9.53
CA TYR A 250 -58.58 -38.94 10.72
C TYR A 250 -59.24 -40.31 10.78
N ALA A 251 -58.50 -41.22 11.41
CA ALA A 251 -59.06 -42.53 11.84
C ALA A 251 -58.61 -42.74 13.30
N THR A 252 -59.55 -43.02 14.14
CA THR A 252 -59.30 -43.28 15.58
C THR A 252 -59.88 -44.65 15.95
N SER A 253 -59.16 -45.39 16.78
CA SER A 253 -59.63 -46.60 17.43
C SER A 253 -59.19 -46.51 18.91
N GLY A 254 -60.06 -46.81 19.82
CA GLY A 254 -59.75 -46.76 21.27
C GLY A 254 -60.79 -47.43 22.14
N ASN A 255 -60.33 -47.82 23.31
CA ASN A 255 -61.20 -48.34 24.37
C ASN A 255 -61.06 -47.36 25.56
N ASN A 256 -62.24 -46.89 26.01
CA ASN A 256 -62.30 -45.98 27.15
C ASN A 256 -63.23 -46.46 28.27
N ASN A 257 -63.62 -47.70 28.21
CA ASN A 257 -64.56 -48.40 29.14
C ASN A 257 -65.83 -47.63 29.52
N SER A 258 -66.07 -46.45 28.98
CA SER A 258 -67.33 -45.71 29.16
C SER A 258 -68.48 -46.26 28.31
N VAL A 259 -68.10 -47.00 27.28
CA VAL A 259 -69.03 -47.80 26.43
C VAL A 259 -68.39 -49.17 26.18
N ALA A 260 -69.11 -50.22 26.35
CA ALA A 260 -68.59 -51.57 26.16
C ALA A 260 -68.15 -51.76 24.69
N GLY A 261 -66.88 -52.13 24.48
CA GLY A 261 -66.27 -52.37 23.16
C GLY A 261 -65.31 -51.28 22.67
N GLU A 262 -64.71 -51.55 21.51
CA GLU A 262 -63.77 -50.65 20.83
C GLU A 262 -64.55 -49.57 20.06
N ASN A 263 -64.24 -48.31 20.37
CA ASN A 263 -64.80 -47.19 19.61
C ASN A 263 -63.89 -46.84 18.42
N ARG A 264 -64.47 -46.88 17.25
CA ARG A 264 -63.81 -46.52 15.97
C ARG A 264 -64.50 -45.31 15.36
N ALA A 265 -63.76 -44.35 14.90
CA ALA A 265 -64.25 -43.21 14.12
C ALA A 265 -63.32 -42.92 12.98
N MET A 266 -63.82 -42.57 11.83
CA MET A 266 -63.06 -42.00 10.72
C MET A 266 -63.86 -40.86 10.12
N GLY A 267 -63.09 -39.85 9.64
CA GLY A 267 -63.72 -38.69 9.03
C GLY A 267 -62.72 -37.90 8.18
N ALA A 268 -63.27 -37.11 7.28
CA ALA A 268 -62.55 -36.14 6.52
C ALA A 268 -63.30 -34.80 6.56
N ALA A 269 -62.58 -33.71 6.68
CA ALA A 269 -63.14 -32.36 6.71
C ALA A 269 -62.22 -31.35 5.98
N VAL A 270 -62.85 -30.39 5.36
CA VAL A 270 -62.11 -29.16 4.95
C VAL A 270 -62.31 -28.13 6.07
N ALA A 271 -61.23 -27.76 6.70
CA ALA A 271 -61.19 -26.78 7.78
C ALA A 271 -60.75 -25.41 7.26
N LEU A 272 -61.61 -24.39 7.44
CA LEU A 272 -61.26 -23.00 7.19
C LEU A 272 -60.93 -22.33 8.55
N THR A 273 -59.73 -21.83 8.69
CA THR A 273 -59.30 -21.07 9.86
C THR A 273 -58.98 -19.63 9.45
N TYR A 274 -59.66 -18.67 10.06
CA TYR A 274 -59.43 -17.26 9.83
C TYR A 274 -59.41 -16.52 11.16
N ASN A 275 -58.26 -15.89 11.45
CA ASN A 275 -58.11 -15.15 12.67
C ASN A 275 -58.54 -13.70 12.46
N LEU A 276 -59.64 -13.30 13.08
CA LEU A 276 -60.24 -11.96 12.90
C LEU A 276 -59.49 -10.88 13.65
N PHE A 277 -58.79 -11.19 14.75
CA PHE A 277 -58.05 -10.23 15.54
C PHE A 277 -56.93 -10.88 16.37
N LYS A 278 -55.69 -10.51 16.14
CA LYS A 278 -54.48 -10.95 16.84
C LYS A 278 -53.80 -9.83 17.67
N GLY A 279 -54.56 -8.84 18.15
CA GLY A 279 -54.00 -7.76 18.96
C GLY A 279 -52.96 -6.88 18.24
N GLY A 280 -53.01 -6.83 16.89
CA GLY A 280 -52.07 -6.07 16.08
C GLY A 280 -50.76 -6.79 15.71
N ALA A 281 -50.62 -8.09 16.06
CA ALA A 281 -49.40 -8.86 15.80
C ALA A 281 -49.05 -8.94 14.32
N ASP A 282 -50.02 -9.18 13.44
CA ASP A 282 -49.78 -9.30 12.00
C ASP A 282 -49.27 -7.98 11.41
N ARG A 283 -49.80 -6.84 11.86
CA ARG A 283 -49.31 -5.50 11.45
C ARG A 283 -47.87 -5.24 11.95
N ALA A 284 -47.55 -5.68 13.16
CA ALA A 284 -46.21 -5.57 13.71
C ALA A 284 -45.21 -6.45 12.95
N ASN A 285 -45.61 -7.69 12.58
CA ASN A 285 -44.80 -8.62 11.78
C ASN A 285 -44.52 -8.06 10.38
N GLU A 286 -45.57 -7.52 9.69
CA GLU A 286 -45.35 -6.86 8.39
C GLU A 286 -44.40 -5.66 8.50
N LYS A 287 -44.57 -4.82 9.52
CA LYS A 287 -43.70 -3.68 9.75
C LYS A 287 -42.25 -4.12 10.03
N MET A 288 -42.06 -5.15 10.84
CA MET A 288 -40.74 -5.75 11.10
C MET A 288 -40.11 -6.28 9.82
N ALA A 289 -40.87 -7.04 8.99
CA ALA A 289 -40.37 -7.54 7.71
C ALA A 289 -39.99 -6.41 6.73
N THR A 290 -40.77 -5.30 6.73
CA THR A 290 -40.46 -4.11 5.92
C THR A 290 -39.16 -3.47 6.35
N PHE A 291 -38.94 -3.21 7.64
CA PHE A 291 -37.68 -2.64 8.13
C PHE A 291 -36.49 -3.56 7.90
N ASN A 292 -36.64 -4.89 8.01
CA ASN A 292 -35.59 -5.85 7.68
C ASN A 292 -35.25 -5.79 6.17
N SER A 293 -36.25 -5.56 5.31
CA SER A 293 -36.01 -5.38 3.88
C SER A 293 -35.29 -4.07 3.57
N ASP A 294 -35.65 -2.95 4.25
CA ASP A 294 -34.97 -1.68 4.11
C ASP A 294 -33.52 -1.79 4.58
N GLN A 295 -33.28 -2.42 5.74
CA GLN A 295 -31.92 -2.69 6.25
C GLN A 295 -31.10 -3.53 5.22
N ALA A 296 -31.69 -4.59 4.66
CA ALA A 296 -31.00 -5.44 3.69
C ALA A 296 -30.66 -4.66 2.40
N ARG A 297 -31.53 -3.74 1.96
CA ARG A 297 -31.30 -2.84 0.82
C ARG A 297 -30.14 -1.87 1.10
N ASP A 298 -30.10 -1.29 2.30
CA ASP A 298 -29.00 -0.39 2.69
C ASP A 298 -27.67 -1.14 2.75
N LEU A 299 -27.64 -2.38 3.25
CA LEU A 299 -26.46 -3.25 3.23
C LEU A 299 -26.05 -3.62 1.80
N GLN A 300 -26.98 -3.83 0.88
CA GLN A 300 -26.70 -4.02 -0.53
C GLN A 300 -26.06 -2.78 -1.15
N ASN A 301 -26.60 -1.59 -0.85
CA ASN A 301 -26.03 -0.32 -1.31
C ASN A 301 -24.62 -0.09 -0.76
N LYS A 302 -24.39 -0.48 0.51
CA LYS A 302 -23.05 -0.48 1.10
C LYS A 302 -22.12 -1.42 0.35
N ALA A 303 -22.52 -2.66 0.10
CA ALA A 303 -21.73 -3.64 -0.65
C ALA A 303 -21.35 -3.12 -2.06
N CYS A 304 -22.26 -2.44 -2.76
CA CYS A 304 -21.96 -1.78 -4.02
C CYS A 304 -20.79 -0.78 -3.89
N ARG A 305 -20.84 0.08 -2.88
CA ARG A 305 -19.78 1.09 -2.65
C ARG A 305 -18.44 0.43 -2.30
N ASP A 306 -18.48 -0.56 -1.42
CA ASP A 306 -17.29 -1.29 -0.96
C ASP A 306 -16.61 -2.02 -2.14
N VAL A 307 -17.37 -2.74 -2.96
CA VAL A 307 -16.86 -3.46 -4.13
C VAL A 307 -16.27 -2.49 -5.17
N ARG A 308 -16.93 -1.37 -5.44
CA ARG A 308 -16.40 -0.33 -6.34
C ARG A 308 -15.06 0.23 -5.83
N GLN A 309 -14.96 0.52 -4.54
CA GLN A 309 -13.71 0.96 -3.93
C GLN A 309 -12.61 -0.07 -4.07
N VAL A 310 -12.89 -1.34 -3.72
CA VAL A 310 -11.91 -2.44 -3.80
C VAL A 310 -11.41 -2.62 -5.23
N LEU A 311 -12.31 -2.61 -6.22
CA LEU A 311 -11.94 -2.75 -7.64
C LEU A 311 -11.13 -1.56 -8.14
N SER A 312 -11.50 -0.33 -7.74
CA SER A 312 -10.75 0.89 -8.10
C SER A 312 -9.33 0.88 -7.53
N LEU A 313 -9.19 0.53 -6.25
CA LEU A 313 -7.87 0.39 -5.61
C LEU A 313 -7.05 -0.73 -6.25
N ALA A 314 -7.66 -1.89 -6.51
CA ALA A 314 -6.97 -3.04 -7.12
C ALA A 314 -6.43 -2.70 -8.52
N TYR A 315 -7.21 -1.98 -9.34
CA TYR A 315 -6.75 -1.52 -10.65
C TYR A 315 -5.58 -0.54 -10.56
N SER A 316 -5.68 0.44 -9.65
CA SER A 316 -4.61 1.42 -9.41
C SER A 316 -3.33 0.76 -8.91
N ASP A 317 -3.46 -0.19 -7.97
CA ASP A 317 -2.32 -0.93 -7.40
C ASP A 317 -1.56 -1.71 -8.48
N VAL A 318 -2.25 -2.49 -9.31
CA VAL A 318 -1.61 -3.27 -10.39
C VAL A 318 -0.84 -2.36 -11.34
N ARG A 319 -1.43 -1.23 -11.71
CA ARG A 319 -0.81 -0.27 -12.63
C ARG A 319 0.40 0.43 -12.02
N SER A 320 0.25 0.92 -10.80
CA SER A 320 1.32 1.61 -10.06
C SER A 320 2.50 0.68 -9.76
N LEU A 321 2.21 -0.58 -9.37
CA LEU A 321 3.25 -1.56 -9.10
C LEU A 321 3.97 -2.01 -10.38
N SER A 322 3.29 -2.04 -11.53
CA SER A 322 3.94 -2.30 -12.81
C SER A 322 4.94 -1.20 -13.18
N GLU A 323 4.56 0.08 -13.02
CA GLU A 323 5.48 1.20 -13.25
C GLU A 323 6.63 1.22 -12.24
N LYS A 324 6.33 0.94 -10.95
CA LYS A 324 7.34 0.85 -9.89
C LYS A 324 8.37 -0.22 -10.19
N LEU A 325 7.94 -1.40 -10.64
CA LEU A 325 8.83 -2.51 -10.97
C LEU A 325 9.85 -2.13 -12.06
N ASP A 326 9.43 -1.37 -13.09
CA ASP A 326 10.31 -0.86 -14.13
C ASP A 326 11.35 0.12 -13.58
N TYR A 327 10.97 0.98 -12.63
CA TYR A 327 11.91 1.90 -11.97
C TYR A 327 12.91 1.15 -11.08
N GLU A 328 12.45 0.20 -10.28
CA GLU A 328 13.30 -0.61 -9.40
C GLU A 328 14.28 -1.49 -10.20
N ASP A 329 13.86 -2.03 -11.35
CA ASP A 329 14.76 -2.82 -12.19
C ASP A 329 15.86 -1.95 -12.82
N ARG A 330 15.50 -0.75 -13.29
CA ARG A 330 16.50 0.20 -13.81
C ARG A 330 17.49 0.64 -12.73
N HIS A 331 17.02 0.89 -11.51
CA HIS A 331 17.87 1.22 -10.38
C HIS A 331 18.81 0.05 -10.05
N ARG A 332 18.28 -1.18 -9.95
CA ARG A 332 19.07 -2.39 -9.71
C ARG A 332 20.18 -2.60 -10.75
N LEU A 333 19.83 -2.49 -12.04
CA LEU A 333 20.78 -2.65 -13.14
C LEU A 333 21.86 -1.56 -13.15
N ALA A 334 21.52 -0.32 -12.80
CA ALA A 334 22.48 0.78 -12.69
C ALA A 334 23.45 0.56 -11.51
N SER A 335 22.91 0.21 -10.34
CA SER A 335 23.70 -0.07 -9.13
C SER A 335 24.62 -1.28 -9.30
N GLU A 336 24.17 -2.32 -10.03
CA GLU A 336 24.98 -3.49 -10.36
C GLU A 336 26.23 -3.09 -11.17
N LYS A 337 26.05 -2.31 -12.23
CA LYS A 337 27.15 -1.82 -13.08
C LYS A 337 28.10 -0.92 -12.30
N THR A 338 27.57 -0.05 -11.44
CA THR A 338 28.39 0.84 -10.60
C THR A 338 29.21 0.04 -9.60
N ARG A 339 28.60 -0.92 -8.92
CA ARG A 339 29.29 -1.83 -7.98
C ARG A 339 30.45 -2.56 -8.66
N GLU A 340 30.21 -3.12 -9.83
CA GLU A 340 31.25 -3.86 -10.57
C GLU A 340 32.39 -2.95 -10.99
N ALA A 341 32.10 -1.76 -11.51
CA ALA A 341 33.12 -0.79 -11.89
C ALA A 341 33.94 -0.29 -10.69
N TYR A 342 33.29 -0.05 -9.54
CA TYR A 342 33.98 0.40 -8.33
C TYR A 342 34.82 -0.70 -7.70
N ARG A 343 34.39 -1.96 -7.77
CA ARG A 343 35.17 -3.10 -7.35
C ARG A 343 36.49 -3.17 -8.11
N GLN A 344 36.43 -3.12 -9.44
CA GLN A 344 37.64 -3.12 -10.29
C GLN A 344 38.57 -1.94 -10.01
N GLN A 345 38.00 -0.73 -9.84
CA GLN A 345 38.80 0.47 -9.50
C GLN A 345 39.43 0.40 -8.09
N PHE A 346 38.75 -0.22 -7.12
CA PHE A 346 39.29 -0.44 -5.78
C PHE A 346 40.47 -1.45 -5.80
N GLU A 347 40.34 -2.52 -6.58
CA GLU A 347 41.41 -3.53 -6.73
C GLU A 347 42.74 -2.90 -7.21
N ILE A 348 42.65 -1.95 -8.15
CA ILE A 348 43.83 -1.21 -8.68
C ILE A 348 44.16 0.08 -7.90
N GLY A 349 43.51 0.33 -6.76
CA GLY A 349 43.80 1.45 -5.87
C GLY A 349 43.29 2.83 -6.33
N GLN A 350 42.41 2.88 -7.32
CA GLN A 350 41.81 4.14 -7.82
C GLN A 350 40.56 4.59 -7.07
N ARG A 351 39.98 3.75 -6.22
CA ARG A 351 38.81 4.05 -5.41
C ARG A 351 39.05 3.72 -3.94
N THR A 352 38.30 4.41 -3.07
CA THR A 352 38.37 4.17 -1.62
C THR A 352 37.57 2.94 -1.23
N LEU A 353 37.89 2.37 -0.05
CA LEU A 353 37.09 1.29 0.56
C LEU A 353 35.64 1.75 0.79
N LEU A 354 35.44 2.99 1.23
CA LEU A 354 34.11 3.53 1.49
C LEU A 354 33.24 3.49 0.24
N ASP A 355 33.78 3.94 -0.90
CA ASP A 355 33.05 3.91 -2.17
C ASP A 355 32.62 2.47 -2.55
N LEU A 356 33.50 1.47 -2.32
CA LEU A 356 33.18 0.07 -2.58
C LEU A 356 32.08 -0.45 -1.66
N LEU A 357 32.21 -0.23 -0.34
CA LEU A 357 31.24 -0.71 0.65
C LEU A 357 29.87 -0.05 0.46
N ASP A 358 29.82 1.21 0.10
CA ASP A 358 28.57 1.93 -0.15
C ASP A 358 27.87 1.42 -1.42
N THR A 359 28.62 1.17 -2.51
CA THR A 359 28.02 0.60 -3.73
C THR A 359 27.56 -0.86 -3.56
N GLN A 360 28.25 -1.64 -2.72
CA GLN A 360 27.78 -3.00 -2.35
C GLN A 360 26.43 -2.93 -1.63
N ASN A 361 26.31 -2.03 -0.64
CA ASN A 361 25.06 -1.84 0.09
C ASN A 361 23.94 -1.27 -0.81
N GLU A 362 24.25 -0.30 -1.68
CA GLU A 362 23.27 0.26 -2.62
C GLU A 362 22.73 -0.82 -3.57
N PHE A 363 23.59 -1.65 -4.14
CA PHE A 363 23.17 -2.77 -4.99
C PHE A 363 22.30 -3.78 -4.23
N PHE A 364 22.67 -4.11 -2.99
CA PHE A 364 21.85 -4.98 -2.13
C PHE A 364 20.46 -4.39 -1.92
N GLN A 365 20.35 -3.11 -1.55
CA GLN A 365 19.06 -2.44 -1.32
C GLN A 365 18.23 -2.35 -2.61
N ALA A 366 18.86 -2.00 -3.73
CA ALA A 366 18.19 -1.95 -5.04
C ALA A 366 17.65 -3.33 -5.46
N SER A 367 18.45 -4.40 -5.28
CA SER A 367 18.05 -5.77 -5.59
C SER A 367 16.91 -6.24 -4.68
N ARG A 368 16.98 -5.89 -3.40
CA ARG A 368 15.94 -6.16 -2.41
C ARG A 368 14.62 -5.47 -2.79
N SER A 369 14.67 -4.19 -3.13
CA SER A 369 13.50 -3.40 -3.55
C SER A 369 12.86 -3.97 -4.82
N TYR A 370 13.65 -4.32 -5.82
CA TYR A 370 13.17 -4.97 -7.03
C TYR A 370 12.48 -6.31 -6.76
N THR A 371 13.10 -7.18 -5.93
CA THR A 371 12.51 -8.47 -5.55
C THR A 371 11.16 -8.27 -4.87
N ILE A 372 11.07 -7.36 -3.90
CA ILE A 372 9.81 -7.03 -3.21
C ILE A 372 8.77 -6.54 -4.22
N ALA A 373 9.10 -5.57 -5.07
CA ALA A 373 8.16 -4.98 -6.04
C ALA A 373 7.60 -6.02 -7.02
N ARG A 374 8.43 -6.99 -7.46
CA ARG A 374 8.01 -8.07 -8.35
C ARG A 374 6.97 -8.99 -7.70
N HIS A 375 7.17 -9.37 -6.44
CA HIS A 375 6.23 -10.21 -5.71
C HIS A 375 4.95 -9.44 -5.32
N ASP A 376 5.07 -8.15 -4.98
CA ASP A 376 3.93 -7.29 -4.69
C ASP A 376 3.03 -7.09 -5.91
N GLN A 377 3.61 -6.99 -7.12
CA GLN A 377 2.86 -6.92 -8.37
C GLN A 377 2.02 -8.19 -8.59
N ALA A 378 2.63 -9.37 -8.41
CA ALA A 378 1.91 -10.64 -8.56
C ALA A 378 0.79 -10.77 -7.50
N ALA A 379 1.03 -10.37 -6.26
CA ALA A 379 0.01 -10.35 -5.21
C ALA A 379 -1.14 -9.37 -5.51
N ALA A 380 -0.84 -8.21 -6.12
CA ALA A 380 -1.85 -7.24 -6.53
C ALA A 380 -2.73 -7.80 -7.67
N GLN A 381 -2.14 -8.49 -8.65
CA GLN A 381 -2.89 -9.18 -9.71
C GLN A 381 -3.83 -10.25 -9.13
N ALA A 382 -3.34 -11.08 -8.20
CA ALA A 382 -4.17 -12.09 -7.53
C ALA A 382 -5.31 -11.45 -6.73
N ARG A 383 -5.04 -10.33 -6.03
CA ARG A 383 -6.07 -9.57 -5.30
C ARG A 383 -7.15 -9.04 -6.22
N THR A 384 -6.77 -8.55 -7.40
CA THR A 384 -7.72 -8.05 -8.40
C THR A 384 -8.62 -9.17 -8.92
N LEU A 385 -8.04 -10.34 -9.24
CA LEU A 385 -8.81 -11.52 -9.68
C LEU A 385 -9.76 -12.02 -8.59
N ALA A 386 -9.33 -12.04 -7.32
CA ALA A 386 -10.19 -12.42 -6.19
C ALA A 386 -11.35 -11.44 -6.01
N ALA A 387 -11.09 -10.13 -6.13
CA ALA A 387 -12.13 -9.09 -6.07
C ALA A 387 -13.17 -9.23 -7.20
N MET A 388 -12.75 -9.74 -8.35
CA MET A 388 -13.64 -10.08 -9.49
C MET A 388 -14.31 -11.45 -9.37
N GLY A 389 -14.01 -12.27 -8.34
CA GLY A 389 -14.50 -13.63 -8.19
C GLY A 389 -13.95 -14.61 -9.23
N GLN A 390 -12.75 -14.38 -9.75
CA GLN A 390 -12.13 -15.14 -10.83
C GLN A 390 -10.83 -15.87 -10.44
N LEU A 391 -10.29 -15.61 -9.25
CA LEU A 391 -8.99 -16.15 -8.85
C LEU A 391 -9.00 -17.68 -8.80
N ILE A 392 -10.02 -18.29 -8.16
CA ILE A 392 -10.13 -19.76 -8.03
C ILE A 392 -10.07 -20.44 -9.39
N ASN A 393 -10.80 -19.92 -10.37
CA ASN A 393 -10.83 -20.47 -11.73
C ASN A 393 -9.48 -20.29 -12.42
N THR A 394 -8.87 -19.10 -12.29
CA THR A 394 -7.59 -18.77 -12.91
C THR A 394 -6.46 -19.67 -12.39
N VAL A 395 -6.40 -19.89 -11.08
CA VAL A 395 -5.38 -20.75 -10.46
C VAL A 395 -5.75 -22.24 -10.46
N GLY A 396 -6.87 -22.61 -11.07
CA GLY A 396 -7.35 -23.98 -11.13
C GLY A 396 -7.64 -24.60 -9.76
N ALA A 397 -8.04 -23.78 -8.76
CA ALA A 397 -8.29 -24.20 -7.39
C ALA A 397 -9.77 -24.53 -7.12
N ALA A 398 -10.62 -24.51 -8.13
CA ALA A 398 -12.02 -24.88 -8.00
C ALA A 398 -12.16 -26.29 -7.43
N ARG A 399 -13.02 -26.46 -6.43
CA ARG A 399 -13.32 -27.77 -5.81
C ARG A 399 -14.30 -28.53 -6.68
N ALA A 400 -14.12 -29.85 -6.77
CA ALA A 400 -15.01 -30.71 -7.52
C ALA A 400 -16.41 -30.88 -6.86
N ASP A 401 -16.47 -30.67 -5.53
CA ASP A 401 -17.70 -30.78 -4.72
C ASP A 401 -18.38 -29.42 -4.48
N MET A 402 -17.89 -28.33 -5.11
CA MET A 402 -18.64 -27.10 -5.11
C MET A 402 -19.99 -27.27 -5.78
N PRO A 403 -21.07 -26.77 -5.14
CA PRO A 403 -22.38 -26.77 -5.76
C PRO A 403 -22.27 -26.12 -7.13
N GLY A 404 -22.68 -26.86 -8.16
CA GLY A 404 -22.68 -26.29 -9.51
C GLY A 404 -23.73 -25.17 -9.61
N ASN A 405 -23.51 -24.27 -10.53
CA ASN A 405 -24.37 -23.13 -10.81
C ASN A 405 -25.72 -23.48 -11.43
N LYS A 406 -26.16 -24.78 -11.35
CA LYS A 406 -27.41 -25.26 -11.94
C LYS A 406 -28.67 -24.52 -11.48
N GLU A 407 -28.59 -23.85 -10.32
CA GLU A 407 -29.68 -23.02 -9.83
C GLU A 407 -29.50 -21.53 -10.14
N SER A 408 -28.34 -21.10 -10.67
CA SER A 408 -28.16 -19.75 -11.22
C SER A 408 -28.69 -19.62 -12.65
N ASP A 409 -28.95 -20.77 -13.33
CA ASP A 409 -29.44 -20.78 -14.71
C ASP A 409 -30.93 -20.41 -14.84
N GLU A 410 -31.72 -20.47 -13.78
CA GLU A 410 -32.91 -19.63 -13.68
C GLU A 410 -32.49 -18.20 -13.41
N GLN A 411 -31.95 -17.66 -14.43
CA GLN A 411 -31.36 -16.33 -14.54
C GLN A 411 -32.28 -15.28 -14.00
N ASP A 412 -31.89 -14.84 -12.86
CA ASP A 412 -32.05 -13.46 -12.51
C ASP A 412 -31.22 -12.64 -13.49
N LYS A 413 -31.81 -12.25 -14.60
CA LYS A 413 -31.25 -11.32 -15.58
C LYS A 413 -31.12 -9.90 -15.01
N THR A 414 -30.94 -9.79 -13.69
CA THR A 414 -30.78 -8.51 -13.03
C THR A 414 -29.44 -7.93 -13.49
N ASP A 415 -29.49 -6.79 -14.15
CA ASP A 415 -28.30 -6.02 -14.46
C ASP A 415 -27.74 -5.42 -13.16
N VAL A 416 -26.81 -6.15 -12.55
CA VAL A 416 -26.17 -5.76 -11.30
C VAL A 416 -25.43 -4.43 -11.48
N ASN A 417 -24.88 -4.17 -12.66
CA ASN A 417 -24.23 -2.89 -12.97
C ASN A 417 -25.21 -1.72 -12.95
N ALA A 418 -26.45 -1.93 -13.46
CA ALA A 418 -27.49 -0.90 -13.41
C ALA A 418 -27.92 -0.57 -11.97
N MET A 419 -27.90 -1.57 -11.07
CA MET A 419 -28.23 -1.38 -9.65
C MET A 419 -27.11 -0.70 -8.88
N CYS A 420 -25.85 -0.90 -9.27
CA CYS A 420 -24.66 -0.34 -8.63
C CYS A 420 -24.14 0.94 -9.30
N LYS A 421 -25.02 1.72 -9.90
CA LYS A 421 -24.64 3.04 -10.43
C LYS A 421 -24.10 3.93 -9.31
N GLY A 422 -22.80 4.20 -9.35
CA GLY A 422 -22.15 5.16 -8.45
C GLY A 422 -22.17 6.55 -9.05
N VAL A 423 -22.07 7.56 -8.21
CA VAL A 423 -21.67 8.89 -8.65
C VAL A 423 -20.25 8.77 -9.20
N GLU A 424 -20.04 9.12 -10.45
CA GLU A 424 -18.70 9.29 -11.03
C GLU A 424 -18.07 10.51 -10.37
N THR A 425 -17.58 10.33 -9.15
CA THR A 425 -16.67 11.31 -8.56
C THR A 425 -15.30 11.01 -9.15
N ALA A 426 -14.74 12.00 -9.82
CA ALA A 426 -13.35 11.98 -10.24
C ALA A 426 -12.48 11.80 -8.99
N VAL A 427 -12.09 10.57 -8.69
CA VAL A 427 -11.06 10.31 -7.69
C VAL A 427 -9.74 10.73 -8.33
N ASP A 428 -8.92 11.51 -7.63
CA ASP A 428 -7.57 11.83 -8.07
C ASP A 428 -6.79 10.54 -8.29
N THR A 429 -6.69 10.12 -9.53
CA THR A 429 -5.89 8.95 -9.89
C THR A 429 -4.41 9.31 -9.83
N VAL A 430 -3.54 8.33 -9.59
CA VAL A 430 -2.08 8.53 -9.65
C VAL A 430 -1.67 9.18 -10.99
N ALA A 431 -2.35 8.84 -12.09
CA ALA A 431 -2.12 9.45 -13.40
C ALA A 431 -2.48 10.94 -13.43
N ASN A 432 -3.63 11.32 -12.84
CA ASN A 432 -4.07 12.73 -12.77
C ASN A 432 -3.17 13.55 -11.84
N ILE A 433 -2.77 12.97 -10.69
CA ILE A 433 -1.83 13.60 -9.76
C ILE A 433 -0.47 13.78 -10.46
N LYS A 434 0.06 12.76 -11.16
CA LYS A 434 1.31 12.87 -11.94
C LYS A 434 1.21 13.91 -13.05
N ALA A 435 0.08 14.02 -13.73
CA ALA A 435 -0.14 15.03 -14.76
C ALA A 435 -0.19 16.47 -14.18
N GLY A 436 -0.71 16.62 -12.97
CA GLY A 436 -0.76 17.89 -12.25
C GLY A 436 0.60 18.26 -11.59
N LEU A 437 1.37 17.26 -11.18
CA LEU A 437 2.76 17.44 -10.76
C LEU A 437 3.57 17.57 -12.05
N ASN A 438 3.80 18.80 -12.46
CA ASN A 438 4.67 19.13 -13.59
C ASN A 438 6.12 18.73 -13.20
N PHE A 439 6.39 17.41 -13.12
CA PHE A 439 7.75 16.88 -13.20
C PHE A 439 8.19 17.21 -14.62
N GLY A 440 8.66 18.45 -14.83
CA GLY A 440 9.07 18.88 -16.12
C GLY A 440 9.78 17.71 -16.81
N LYS A 441 9.13 17.07 -17.79
CA LYS A 441 9.95 16.54 -18.87
C LYS A 441 10.81 17.74 -19.21
N PRO A 442 12.15 17.67 -19.02
CA PRO A 442 12.96 18.70 -19.62
C PRO A 442 12.46 18.70 -21.06
N GLU A 443 11.77 19.77 -21.47
CA GLU A 443 11.63 20.03 -22.88
C GLU A 443 13.03 19.80 -23.39
N LYS A 444 13.22 18.80 -24.25
CA LYS A 444 14.51 18.61 -24.89
C LYS A 444 14.79 19.97 -25.47
N PRO A 445 15.77 20.73 -24.93
CA PRO A 445 16.02 22.05 -25.46
C PRO A 445 16.28 21.82 -26.94
N THR A 446 15.61 22.56 -27.77
CA THR A 446 15.85 22.59 -29.20
C THR A 446 17.23 23.18 -29.41
N GLY A 447 18.26 22.33 -29.15
CA GLY A 447 19.68 22.69 -29.14
C GLY A 447 20.11 23.29 -27.79
N SER A 448 20.95 22.56 -27.03
CA SER A 448 21.65 23.11 -25.87
C SER A 448 22.55 24.25 -26.33
N TYR A 449 22.51 25.36 -25.63
CA TYR A 449 23.38 26.50 -25.90
C TYR A 449 24.00 27.06 -24.61
N VAL A 450 25.13 27.72 -24.75
CA VAL A 450 25.84 28.43 -23.68
C VAL A 450 25.65 29.91 -23.93
N VAL A 451 25.36 30.67 -22.88
CA VAL A 451 25.24 32.14 -22.93
C VAL A 451 26.19 32.76 -21.94
N LEU A 452 26.88 33.82 -22.39
CA LEU A 452 27.76 34.61 -21.55
C LEU A 452 26.98 35.73 -20.89
N LEU A 453 26.97 35.74 -19.56
CA LEU A 453 26.32 36.79 -18.78
C LEU A 453 27.41 37.68 -18.16
N PRO A 454 27.15 38.99 -18.01
CA PRO A 454 28.03 39.87 -17.21
C PRO A 454 28.01 39.42 -15.75
N ASP A 455 29.09 39.68 -15.06
CA ASP A 455 29.13 39.54 -13.61
C ASP A 455 28.30 40.64 -12.92
N ARG A 456 28.35 40.67 -11.56
CA ARG A 456 27.58 41.63 -10.76
C ARG A 456 28.07 43.07 -10.87
N ASP A 457 29.32 43.23 -11.22
CA ASP A 457 29.96 44.55 -11.43
C ASP A 457 29.80 44.99 -12.90
N ASN A 458 28.95 44.27 -13.64
CA ASN A 458 28.66 44.46 -15.07
C ASN A 458 29.91 44.30 -15.97
N VAL A 459 30.87 43.49 -15.50
CA VAL A 459 32.07 43.16 -16.28
C VAL A 459 31.79 41.88 -17.10
N VAL A 460 32.07 41.94 -18.38
CA VAL A 460 31.91 40.80 -19.28
C VAL A 460 33.24 40.08 -19.45
N GLY A 461 33.29 38.82 -19.06
CA GLY A 461 34.45 37.96 -19.25
C GLY A 461 34.55 37.42 -20.68
N LYS A 462 35.46 36.46 -20.89
CA LYS A 462 35.57 35.70 -22.15
C LYS A 462 35.38 34.23 -21.87
N VAL A 463 34.51 33.58 -22.65
CA VAL A 463 34.26 32.12 -22.56
C VAL A 463 34.54 31.50 -23.92
N ILE A 464 35.32 30.43 -23.90
CA ILE A 464 35.56 29.59 -25.08
C ILE A 464 34.68 28.35 -25.01
N VAL A 465 33.85 28.16 -25.99
CA VAL A 465 33.00 26.95 -26.12
C VAL A 465 33.59 26.12 -27.25
N GLU A 466 34.04 24.91 -26.90
CA GLU A 466 34.67 23.97 -27.87
C GLU A 466 33.93 22.63 -27.76
N GLY A 467 33.53 22.10 -28.92
CA GLY A 467 32.81 20.82 -29.02
C GLY A 467 32.91 20.22 -30.40
N LYS A 468 32.12 19.20 -30.66
CA LYS A 468 32.13 18.48 -31.96
C LYS A 468 31.78 19.36 -33.19
N GLY A 469 31.06 20.45 -32.96
CA GLY A 469 30.64 21.39 -34.00
C GLY A 469 31.62 22.51 -34.29
N GLY A 470 32.70 22.66 -33.49
CA GLY A 470 33.71 23.70 -33.66
C GLY A 470 34.14 24.37 -32.35
N LYS A 471 34.79 25.54 -32.48
CA LYS A 471 35.29 26.37 -31.40
C LYS A 471 34.80 27.79 -31.57
N GLN A 472 34.15 28.36 -30.58
CA GLN A 472 33.62 29.72 -30.58
C GLN A 472 34.08 30.48 -29.32
N VAL A 473 34.31 31.79 -29.49
CA VAL A 473 34.67 32.68 -28.37
C VAL A 473 33.53 33.66 -28.13
N LEU A 474 32.97 33.63 -26.93
CA LEU A 474 31.98 34.60 -26.45
C LEU A 474 32.69 35.70 -25.68
N GLN A 475 32.42 36.95 -26.02
CA GLN A 475 33.03 38.09 -25.37
C GLN A 475 32.08 39.28 -25.12
N ASP A 476 30.85 39.18 -25.65
CA ASP A 476 29.82 40.19 -25.47
C ASP A 476 28.76 39.68 -24.48
N ALA A 477 28.14 40.58 -23.72
CA ALA A 477 27.06 40.24 -22.82
C ALA A 477 25.87 39.64 -23.59
N GLN A 478 25.23 38.61 -23.02
CA GLN A 478 24.09 37.92 -23.63
C GLN A 478 24.39 37.28 -25.00
N GLN A 479 25.65 37.07 -25.32
CA GLN A 479 26.07 36.33 -26.50
C GLN A 479 25.94 34.83 -26.23
N GLY A 480 25.20 34.11 -27.09
CA GLY A 480 24.98 32.67 -27.02
C GLY A 480 25.64 31.92 -28.18
N VAL A 481 25.99 30.66 -27.92
CA VAL A 481 26.44 29.70 -28.95
C VAL A 481 25.92 28.31 -28.63
N LYS A 482 25.73 27.47 -29.66
CA LYS A 482 25.36 26.06 -29.43
C LYS A 482 26.39 25.37 -28.56
N ALA A 483 25.96 24.52 -27.63
CA ALA A 483 26.82 23.85 -26.67
C ALA A 483 27.85 22.89 -27.31
N ASP A 484 27.64 22.49 -28.58
CA ASP A 484 28.58 21.71 -29.37
C ASP A 484 29.66 22.57 -30.06
N GLY A 485 29.65 23.89 -29.83
CA GLY A 485 30.57 24.85 -30.47
C GLY A 485 30.26 25.15 -31.94
N GLY A 486 29.17 24.60 -32.51
CA GLY A 486 28.81 24.79 -33.90
C GLY A 486 27.93 26.00 -34.17
N GLY A 487 28.00 26.52 -35.38
CA GLY A 487 27.21 27.68 -35.84
C GLY A 487 27.81 29.02 -35.42
N ALA A 488 27.20 30.13 -35.87
CA ALA A 488 27.59 31.49 -35.49
C ALA A 488 27.03 31.83 -34.10
N ALA A 489 27.78 32.67 -33.35
CA ALA A 489 27.27 33.23 -32.11
C ALA A 489 26.05 34.12 -32.38
N PHE A 490 25.07 34.11 -31.49
CA PHE A 490 23.81 34.83 -31.60
C PHE A 490 23.50 35.61 -30.33
N ALA A 491 22.69 36.65 -30.41
CA ALA A 491 22.22 37.40 -29.27
C ALA A 491 21.03 36.68 -28.60
N VAL A 492 21.08 36.59 -27.27
CA VAL A 492 19.99 36.01 -26.45
C VAL A 492 19.21 37.16 -25.83
N SER A 493 17.89 37.25 -26.09
CA SER A 493 17.05 38.27 -25.52
C SER A 493 16.78 38.03 -24.02
N ASP A 494 16.44 39.09 -23.28
CA ASP A 494 16.06 39.00 -21.85
C ASP A 494 14.86 38.06 -21.63
N GLU A 495 13.89 38.06 -22.56
CA GLU A 495 12.73 37.18 -22.50
C GLU A 495 13.14 35.72 -22.67
N GLN A 496 14.03 35.42 -23.60
CA GLN A 496 14.56 34.10 -23.83
C GLN A 496 15.44 33.65 -22.65
N LEU A 497 16.28 34.55 -22.11
CA LEU A 497 17.10 34.29 -20.94
C LEU A 497 16.24 33.95 -19.73
N LYS A 498 15.18 34.73 -19.48
CA LYS A 498 14.25 34.49 -18.38
C LYS A 498 13.47 33.20 -18.54
N ARG A 499 13.04 32.86 -19.76
CA ARG A 499 12.34 31.63 -20.06
C ARG A 499 13.23 30.39 -19.87
N ASP A 500 14.45 30.42 -20.43
CA ASP A 500 15.32 29.25 -20.52
C ASP A 500 16.19 29.06 -19.26
N PHE A 501 16.57 30.15 -18.58
CA PHE A 501 17.46 30.14 -17.41
C PHE A 501 16.85 30.77 -16.16
N GLY A 502 15.65 31.35 -16.23
CA GLY A 502 15.06 32.12 -15.13
C GLY A 502 14.93 31.32 -13.83
N ALA A 503 14.54 30.06 -13.91
CA ALA A 503 14.45 29.17 -12.75
C ALA A 503 15.82 28.89 -12.11
N VAL A 504 16.84 28.68 -12.94
CA VAL A 504 18.23 28.45 -12.48
C VAL A 504 18.82 29.72 -11.89
N MET A 505 18.59 30.87 -12.53
CA MET A 505 19.07 32.17 -12.04
C MET A 505 18.40 32.56 -10.71
N ALA A 506 17.12 32.24 -10.54
CA ALA A 506 16.41 32.46 -9.27
C ALA A 506 16.88 31.53 -8.14
N ALA A 507 17.38 30.36 -8.49
CA ALA A 507 17.91 29.37 -7.55
C ALA A 507 19.40 29.58 -7.22
N LEU A 508 20.08 30.52 -7.89
CA LEU A 508 21.48 30.83 -7.56
C LEU A 508 21.58 31.35 -6.12
N PRO A 509 22.54 30.86 -5.33
CA PRO A 509 22.76 31.37 -3.99
C PRO A 509 23.11 32.85 -4.05
N LYS A 510 22.71 33.61 -3.04
CA LYS A 510 23.12 35.02 -2.90
C LYS A 510 24.64 35.09 -2.84
N ALA A 511 25.21 36.15 -3.40
CA ALA A 511 26.66 36.33 -3.37
C ALA A 511 27.17 36.45 -1.93
N PRO A 512 28.34 35.90 -1.66
CA PRO A 512 29.04 36.16 -0.41
C PRO A 512 29.19 37.65 -0.18
N GLU A 513 28.79 38.14 1.00
CA GLU A 513 29.08 39.52 1.41
C GLU A 513 30.43 39.54 2.14
N ARG A 514 31.37 40.41 1.70
CA ARG A 514 32.69 40.53 2.28
C ARG A 514 32.78 41.83 3.07
N PHE A 515 33.19 41.74 4.33
CA PHE A 515 33.46 42.86 5.21
C PHE A 515 34.95 42.88 5.57
N VAL A 516 35.60 44.04 5.48
CA VAL A 516 37.02 44.19 5.79
C VAL A 516 37.18 45.03 7.07
N LEU A 517 37.81 44.41 8.06
CA LEU A 517 38.04 45.02 9.39
C LEU A 517 39.53 45.33 9.58
N TYR A 518 39.84 46.56 9.94
CA TYR A 518 41.21 47.04 10.18
C TYR A 518 41.48 47.20 11.66
N PHE A 519 42.73 47.00 12.05
CA PHE A 519 43.22 47.19 13.41
C PHE A 519 43.95 48.50 13.58
N GLN A 520 43.93 49.07 14.81
CA GLN A 520 44.73 50.27 15.16
C GLN A 520 46.20 49.93 15.04
N ARG A 521 47.02 51.00 14.83
CA ARG A 521 48.45 50.85 14.58
C ARG A 521 49.17 50.26 15.79
N GLY A 522 49.77 49.09 15.62
CA GLY A 522 50.54 48.40 16.66
C GLY A 522 49.68 47.76 17.78
N SER A 523 48.39 47.62 17.57
CA SER A 523 47.44 47.11 18.55
C SER A 523 46.59 45.96 17.95
N ASP A 524 46.03 45.15 18.83
CA ASP A 524 45.00 44.12 18.49
C ASP A 524 43.57 44.66 18.64
N VAL A 525 43.43 46.01 18.78
CA VAL A 525 42.14 46.70 18.87
C VAL A 525 41.66 47.10 17.46
N LEU A 526 40.40 46.91 17.14
CA LEU A 526 39.79 47.36 15.89
C LEU A 526 39.70 48.88 15.81
N THR A 527 39.73 49.42 14.60
CA THR A 527 39.43 50.85 14.38
C THR A 527 37.99 51.17 14.71
N THR A 528 37.63 52.43 14.94
CA THR A 528 36.26 52.86 15.24
C THR A 528 35.31 52.48 14.11
N GLU A 529 35.73 52.64 12.86
CA GLU A 529 34.97 52.30 11.65
C GLU A 529 34.76 50.76 11.56
N SER A 530 35.79 49.98 11.87
CA SER A 530 35.72 48.51 11.87
C SER A 530 34.82 47.98 13.00
N THR A 531 34.83 48.64 14.16
CA THR A 531 33.93 48.27 15.26
C THR A 531 32.46 48.52 14.89
N ALA A 532 32.17 49.62 14.18
CA ALA A 532 30.80 49.89 13.68
C ALA A 532 30.32 48.85 12.66
N LEU A 533 31.24 48.26 11.88
CA LEU A 533 30.89 47.19 10.92
C LEU A 533 30.47 45.89 11.59
N LEU A 534 30.90 45.60 12.82
CA LEU A 534 30.51 44.38 13.54
C LEU A 534 28.98 44.27 13.72
N SER A 535 28.33 45.39 14.08
CA SER A 535 26.86 45.42 14.22
C SER A 535 26.15 45.15 12.87
N LYS A 536 26.71 45.70 11.78
CA LYS A 536 26.18 45.47 10.43
C LYS A 536 26.35 44.02 9.97
N ILE A 537 27.49 43.39 10.33
CA ILE A 537 27.72 41.95 10.05
C ILE A 537 26.68 41.12 10.76
N ILE A 538 26.35 41.40 12.02
CA ILE A 538 25.35 40.67 12.80
C ILE A 538 23.94 40.83 12.21
N GLU A 539 23.56 42.06 11.84
CA GLU A 539 22.30 42.36 11.19
C GLU A 539 22.16 41.56 9.88
N ARG A 540 23.21 41.54 9.06
CA ARG A 540 23.21 40.75 7.81
C ARG A 540 23.17 39.26 8.06
N ALA A 541 23.90 38.74 9.03
CA ALA A 541 23.87 37.33 9.39
C ALA A 541 22.51 36.90 9.92
N ALA A 542 21.85 37.73 10.72
CA ALA A 542 20.50 37.43 11.24
C ALA A 542 19.40 37.35 10.13
N ALA A 543 19.62 38.05 9.01
CA ALA A 543 18.71 38.02 7.86
C ALA A 543 18.84 36.74 6.99
N HIS A 544 19.80 35.86 7.29
CA HIS A 544 20.10 34.67 6.49
C HIS A 544 20.28 33.44 7.38
N PRO A 545 19.18 32.71 7.73
CA PRO A 545 19.29 31.47 8.49
C PRO A 545 20.05 30.40 7.68
N GLY A 546 20.98 29.70 8.32
CA GLY A 546 21.84 28.69 7.69
C GLY A 546 23.10 29.25 7.00
N LEU A 547 23.50 30.44 7.35
CA LEU A 547 24.66 31.11 6.78
C LEU A 547 25.99 30.58 7.37
N ASP A 548 26.97 30.31 6.51
CA ASP A 548 28.36 30.06 6.90
C ASP A 548 29.13 31.36 7.00
N VAL A 549 29.91 31.49 8.07
CA VAL A 549 30.76 32.66 8.30
C VAL A 549 32.24 32.26 8.26
N SER A 550 32.98 32.80 7.30
CA SER A 550 34.45 32.64 7.25
C SER A 550 35.15 33.90 7.71
N VAL A 551 36.08 33.77 8.66
CA VAL A 551 36.87 34.87 9.20
C VAL A 551 38.34 34.63 8.92
N ILE A 552 38.94 35.46 8.05
CA ILE A 552 40.30 35.26 7.54
C ILE A 552 41.20 36.41 8.00
N GLY A 553 42.24 36.09 8.74
CA GLY A 553 43.22 37.08 9.24
C GLY A 553 44.42 37.27 8.30
N HIS A 554 44.75 38.51 8.01
CA HIS A 554 45.86 38.91 7.16
C HIS A 554 46.89 39.76 7.92
N THR A 555 48.14 39.74 7.46
CA THR A 555 49.21 40.52 7.99
C THR A 555 49.97 41.24 6.87
N ASP A 556 50.77 42.23 7.24
CA ASP A 556 51.75 42.77 6.32
C ASP A 556 52.95 41.82 6.15
N THR A 557 53.92 42.18 5.30
CA THR A 557 55.07 41.33 4.98
C THR A 557 56.19 41.39 6.01
N SER A 558 56.04 42.15 7.11
CA SER A 558 57.09 42.28 8.15
C SER A 558 57.10 41.04 9.06
N GLY A 559 58.27 40.46 9.27
CA GLY A 559 58.50 39.30 10.12
C GLY A 559 58.42 37.93 9.36
N SER A 560 58.60 36.83 10.11
CA SER A 560 58.62 35.49 9.55
C SER A 560 57.24 35.04 9.15
N GLU A 561 57.14 34.13 8.17
CA GLU A 561 55.89 33.57 7.70
C GLU A 561 55.09 32.90 8.83
N LYS A 562 55.76 32.09 9.67
CA LYS A 562 55.14 31.42 10.81
C LYS A 562 54.58 32.38 11.86
N ALA A 563 55.33 33.52 12.12
CA ALA A 563 54.82 34.53 13.03
C ALA A 563 53.60 35.27 12.46
N ASN A 564 53.61 35.57 11.17
CA ASN A 564 52.49 36.20 10.47
C ASN A 564 51.25 35.31 10.39
N GLU A 565 51.42 34.01 10.17
CA GLU A 565 50.31 33.05 10.20
C GLU A 565 49.66 32.98 11.59
N LEU A 566 50.49 32.92 12.66
CA LEU A 566 50.00 32.92 14.04
C LEU A 566 49.28 34.23 14.39
N LEU A 567 49.84 35.37 13.96
CA LEU A 567 49.24 36.69 14.19
C LEU A 567 47.92 36.85 13.44
N GLY A 568 47.86 36.41 12.18
CA GLY A 568 46.62 36.41 11.39
C GLY A 568 45.53 35.58 12.07
N ARG A 569 45.87 34.40 12.56
CA ARG A 569 44.94 33.53 13.30
C ARG A 569 44.44 34.16 14.60
N LYS A 570 45.32 34.79 15.38
CA LYS A 570 44.94 35.52 16.60
C LYS A 570 43.94 36.65 16.31
N ARG A 571 44.14 37.40 15.22
CA ARG A 571 43.23 38.46 14.80
C ARG A 571 41.89 37.94 14.33
N ALA A 572 41.86 36.84 13.55
CA ALA A 572 40.64 36.19 13.16
C ALA A 572 39.86 35.73 14.39
N HIS A 573 40.51 35.02 15.30
CA HIS A 573 39.92 34.56 16.55
C HIS A 573 39.34 35.71 17.39
N PHE A 574 40.09 36.83 17.54
CA PHE A 574 39.58 38.00 18.25
C PHE A 574 38.27 38.53 17.64
N VAL A 575 38.21 38.64 16.29
CA VAL A 575 36.99 39.09 15.60
C VAL A 575 35.83 38.11 15.80
N VAL A 576 36.06 36.80 15.73
CA VAL A 576 35.06 35.79 16.00
C VAL A 576 34.48 35.92 17.40
N GLN A 577 35.36 36.11 18.43
CA GLN A 577 34.90 36.29 19.81
C GLN A 577 34.06 37.57 19.97
N GLN A 578 34.43 38.67 19.29
CA GLN A 578 33.63 39.90 19.29
C GLN A 578 32.23 39.67 18.65
N LEU A 579 32.17 38.98 17.51
CA LEU A 579 30.91 38.67 16.82
C LEU A 579 30.00 37.79 17.68
N ILE A 580 30.55 36.76 18.32
CA ILE A 580 29.79 35.87 19.25
C ILE A 580 29.30 36.67 20.46
N THR A 581 30.13 37.51 21.06
CA THR A 581 29.76 38.34 22.23
C THR A 581 28.64 39.33 21.87
N LEU A 582 28.61 39.83 20.65
CA LEU A 582 27.56 40.71 20.12
C LEU A 582 26.31 39.96 19.64
N GLY A 583 26.28 38.63 19.78
CA GLY A 583 25.08 37.84 19.55
C GLY A 583 25.02 37.12 18.19
N LEU A 584 26.13 36.94 17.49
CA LEU A 584 26.19 36.14 16.26
C LEU A 584 25.78 34.69 16.57
N LYS A 585 24.70 34.22 15.95
CA LYS A 585 24.18 32.83 16.03
C LYS A 585 24.27 32.23 14.65
N VAL A 586 25.27 31.42 14.40
CA VAL A 586 25.47 30.66 13.14
C VAL A 586 25.88 29.23 13.45
N GLU A 587 25.54 28.33 12.57
CA GLU A 587 25.82 26.89 12.75
C GLU A 587 27.30 26.57 12.46
N ALA A 588 27.94 27.33 11.55
CA ALA A 588 29.33 27.13 11.19
C ALA A 588 30.11 28.47 11.13
N ILE A 589 31.22 28.54 11.87
CA ILE A 589 32.20 29.63 11.78
C ILE A 589 33.55 28.98 11.49
N SER A 590 34.20 29.39 10.38
CA SER A 590 35.56 28.99 10.08
C SER A 590 36.54 30.14 10.40
N GLU A 591 37.63 29.82 11.12
CA GLU A 591 38.71 30.75 11.47
C GLU A 591 39.95 30.37 10.68
N GLU A 592 40.40 31.25 9.81
CA GLU A 592 41.56 31.02 8.95
C GLU A 592 42.59 32.14 9.05
N SER A 593 43.81 31.84 8.64
CA SER A 593 44.86 32.83 8.50
C SER A 593 45.51 32.70 7.12
N ALA A 594 45.51 33.78 6.38
CA ALA A 594 46.28 33.92 5.15
C ALA A 594 47.73 34.48 5.42
N GLY A 595 47.95 34.93 6.65
CA GLY A 595 49.23 35.55 7.01
C GLY A 595 49.64 36.65 6.03
N LYS A 596 50.86 36.57 5.50
CA LYS A 596 51.40 37.50 4.49
C LYS A 596 51.20 37.05 3.04
N LYS A 597 50.44 35.96 2.79
CA LYS A 597 50.29 35.37 1.45
C LYS A 597 49.25 36.07 0.56
N MET A 598 48.24 36.69 1.17
CA MET A 598 47.17 37.37 0.44
C MET A 598 47.13 38.85 0.79
N LEU A 599 47.97 39.62 0.11
CA LEU A 599 48.13 41.06 0.34
C LEU A 599 47.01 41.83 -0.38
N GLU A 600 46.42 42.83 0.29
CA GLU A 600 45.52 43.82 -0.33
C GLU A 600 46.31 44.78 -1.20
N VAL A 601 47.47 45.15 -0.70
CA VAL A 601 48.45 45.98 -1.42
C VAL A 601 49.74 45.19 -1.56
N ALA A 602 50.16 44.95 -2.78
CA ALA A 602 51.40 44.26 -3.06
C ALA A 602 52.59 45.06 -2.52
N THR A 603 53.32 44.44 -1.60
CA THR A 603 54.53 45.10 -0.96
C THR A 603 55.71 44.14 -1.00
N PRO A 604 56.93 44.65 -1.12
CA PRO A 604 58.14 43.84 -0.92
C PRO A 604 58.12 43.15 0.43
N ASP A 605 58.95 42.11 0.57
CA ASP A 605 59.07 41.40 1.84
C ASP A 605 59.60 42.36 2.94
N ASN A 606 59.23 42.09 4.17
CA ASN A 606 59.60 42.90 5.36
C ASN A 606 59.12 44.38 5.34
N THR A 607 58.02 44.65 4.63
CA THR A 607 57.42 45.99 4.54
C THR A 607 56.19 46.09 5.42
N ARG A 608 56.05 47.22 6.16
CA ARG A 608 54.85 47.50 6.98
C ARG A 608 53.81 48.23 6.14
N GLU A 609 52.63 47.59 5.93
CA GLU A 609 51.50 48.19 5.23
C GLU A 609 50.21 48.02 6.04
N GLN A 610 49.56 49.17 6.34
CA GLN A 610 48.35 49.17 7.19
C GLN A 610 47.17 48.39 6.54
N ARG A 611 46.98 48.54 5.25
CA ARG A 611 45.89 47.88 4.52
C ARG A 611 46.02 46.36 4.46
N ASN A 612 47.25 45.84 4.56
CA ASN A 612 47.50 44.42 4.64
C ASN A 612 47.21 43.82 6.03
N ARG A 613 47.08 44.65 7.08
CA ARG A 613 46.78 44.26 8.46
C ARG A 613 45.27 44.31 8.69
N ARG A 614 44.56 43.36 8.18
CA ARG A 614 43.09 43.29 8.18
C ARG A 614 42.57 41.91 8.55
N VAL A 615 41.29 41.86 8.88
CA VAL A 615 40.50 40.62 8.94
C VAL A 615 39.33 40.74 7.98
N GLU A 616 39.14 39.74 7.20
CA GLU A 616 37.98 39.62 6.29
C GLU A 616 36.94 38.72 6.90
N VAL A 617 35.69 39.19 6.98
CA VAL A 617 34.52 38.40 7.36
C VAL A 617 33.68 38.21 6.11
N ILE A 618 33.50 36.97 5.73
CA ILE A 618 32.75 36.56 4.52
C ILE A 618 31.51 35.83 4.98
N LEU A 619 30.35 36.34 4.63
CA LEU A 619 29.06 35.73 4.84
C LEU A 619 28.65 34.99 3.56
N ARG A 620 28.43 33.65 3.65
CA ARG A 620 28.13 32.79 2.49
C ARG A 620 26.80 32.10 2.63
#